data_0291681f6c96b79e19d28506b44d84aa
#
_entry.id   0291681f6c96b79e19d28506b44d84aa
#
_cell.length_a   1.000
_cell.length_b   1.000
_cell.length_c   1.000
_cell.angle_alpha   90.00
_cell.angle_beta   90.00
_cell.angle_gamma   90.00
#
_symmetry.space_group_name_H-M   'P 1'
#
loop_
_entity.id
_entity.type
_entity.pdbx_description
1 polymer ?
#
loop_
_entity_poly.entity_id
_entity_poly.type
_entity_poly.pdbx_seq_one_letter_code
_entity_poly.pdbx_strand_id
1 'polypeptide(L)'
;MRTRVLAILTLWMALLFGIEPVSAQTPLPKPDHIVIVIEENHSFAQIIDSPLAPYLNSLARKGALLTNSYGVTHPSQPNYIALFAGSIEGVNGNTCPLALTAPNLHSTLTQAGQTFAGYAEDLPAVGATDCVAGSYARKHNPWVNWQSSPINTVPSGDNRPFTDFPTDFHTLPTVSMVVPNQLNDMHNGKDPERIERGDHWLQT
;
A
#
# COMPACT_ATOMS: atom_id res chain seq x y z
N MET A 1 -0.24 -86.90 28.37
CA MET A 1 0.33 -85.58 28.37
C MET A 1 -0.21 -84.85 27.13
N ARG A 2 -1.09 -83.88 27.28
CA ARG A 2 -1.68 -83.10 26.19
C ARG A 2 -1.27 -81.65 26.35
N THR A 3 -0.37 -81.18 25.51
CA THR A 3 0.14 -79.80 25.46
C THR A 3 -0.88 -78.92 24.74
N ARG A 4 -1.43 -77.91 25.43
CA ARG A 4 -2.34 -76.92 24.82
C ARG A 4 -1.46 -75.75 24.31
N VAL A 5 -1.50 -75.51 23.01
CA VAL A 5 -0.92 -74.36 22.35
C VAL A 5 -1.95 -73.22 22.44
N LEU A 6 -1.57 -72.15 23.12
CA LEU A 6 -2.37 -70.91 23.23
C LEU A 6 -2.02 -70.01 22.06
N ALA A 7 -2.95 -69.81 21.13
CA ALA A 7 -2.78 -68.84 20.02
C ALA A 7 -3.18 -67.45 20.50
N ILE A 8 -2.25 -66.53 20.53
CA ILE A 8 -2.48 -65.10 20.81
C ILE A 8 -2.78 -64.39 19.47
N LEU A 9 -4.07 -64.06 19.26
CA LEU A 9 -4.48 -63.20 18.16
C LEU A 9 -4.18 -61.72 18.55
N THR A 10 -3.15 -61.13 18.00
CA THR A 10 -2.92 -59.68 18.08
C THR A 10 -3.78 -58.94 17.03
N LEU A 11 -4.79 -58.27 17.51
CA LEU A 11 -5.67 -57.41 16.69
C LEU A 11 -4.96 -56.10 16.40
N TRP A 12 -4.46 -55.92 15.18
CA TRP A 12 -3.95 -54.64 14.69
C TRP A 12 -5.14 -53.76 14.30
N MET A 13 -5.49 -52.80 15.16
CA MET A 13 -6.43 -51.75 14.88
C MET A 13 -5.70 -50.64 14.09
N ALA A 14 -5.75 -50.66 12.75
CA ALA A 14 -5.28 -49.59 11.90
C ALA A 14 -6.16 -48.36 12.09
N LEU A 15 -5.70 -47.36 12.83
CA LEU A 15 -6.30 -46.03 12.82
C LEU A 15 -6.06 -45.42 11.43
N LEU A 16 -7.06 -45.49 10.58
CA LEU A 16 -7.12 -44.67 9.37
C LEU A 16 -7.40 -43.23 9.79
N PHE A 17 -6.37 -42.48 10.04
CA PHE A 17 -6.47 -41.02 10.04
C PHE A 17 -6.82 -40.61 8.60
N GLY A 18 -8.07 -40.24 8.39
CA GLY A 18 -8.50 -39.61 7.15
C GLY A 18 -7.65 -38.35 6.94
N ILE A 19 -6.68 -38.39 6.02
CA ILE A 19 -6.01 -37.21 5.52
C ILE A 19 -7.06 -36.54 4.62
N GLU A 20 -7.78 -35.59 5.20
CA GLU A 20 -8.62 -34.69 4.41
C GLU A 20 -7.71 -34.04 3.35
N PRO A 21 -8.08 -34.07 2.04
CA PRO A 21 -7.30 -33.41 1.03
C PRO A 21 -7.28 -31.92 1.36
N VAL A 22 -6.09 -31.36 1.62
CA VAL A 22 -5.92 -29.93 1.70
C VAL A 22 -6.44 -29.35 0.39
N SER A 23 -7.57 -28.68 0.46
CA SER A 23 -8.17 -28.00 -0.69
C SER A 23 -7.10 -27.09 -1.27
N ALA A 24 -6.66 -27.34 -2.51
CA ALA A 24 -5.73 -26.48 -3.19
C ALA A 24 -6.34 -25.08 -3.24
N GLN A 25 -5.77 -24.14 -2.51
CA GLN A 25 -6.21 -22.77 -2.57
C GLN A 25 -6.09 -22.31 -4.02
N THR A 26 -7.17 -21.79 -4.56
CA THR A 26 -7.16 -21.16 -5.87
C THR A 26 -6.08 -20.08 -5.83
N PRO A 27 -5.11 -20.09 -6.76
CA PRO A 27 -4.08 -19.06 -6.75
C PRO A 27 -4.74 -17.69 -6.80
N LEU A 28 -4.22 -16.76 -5.99
CA LEU A 28 -4.69 -15.38 -6.02
C LEU A 28 -4.52 -14.82 -7.44
N PRO A 29 -5.47 -14.01 -7.91
CA PRO A 29 -5.33 -13.35 -9.20
C PRO A 29 -4.04 -12.53 -9.21
N LYS A 30 -3.32 -12.55 -10.33
CA LYS A 30 -2.15 -11.71 -10.57
C LYS A 30 -2.61 -10.52 -11.43
N PRO A 31 -2.89 -9.36 -10.83
CA PRO A 31 -3.25 -8.19 -11.62
C PRO A 31 -2.02 -7.71 -12.41
N ASP A 32 -2.25 -7.22 -13.62
CA ASP A 32 -1.19 -6.62 -14.44
C ASP A 32 -0.74 -5.28 -13.86
N HIS A 33 -1.65 -4.56 -13.22
CA HIS A 33 -1.43 -3.25 -12.61
C HIS A 33 -2.06 -3.16 -11.22
N ILE A 34 -1.37 -2.48 -10.31
CA ILE A 34 -1.84 -2.15 -8.96
C ILE A 34 -1.74 -0.64 -8.79
N VAL A 35 -2.84 0.00 -8.44
CA VAL A 35 -2.88 1.42 -8.08
C VAL A 35 -3.14 1.55 -6.60
N ILE A 36 -2.24 2.23 -5.89
CA ILE A 36 -2.33 2.51 -4.46
C ILE A 36 -2.60 4.00 -4.30
N VAL A 37 -3.81 4.36 -3.89
CA VAL A 37 -4.18 5.74 -3.57
C VAL A 37 -4.11 5.93 -2.06
N ILE A 38 -3.51 7.03 -1.60
CA ILE A 38 -3.30 7.27 -0.18
C ILE A 38 -4.05 8.52 0.24
N GLU A 39 -5.16 8.31 0.94
CA GLU A 39 -5.85 9.33 1.72
C GLU A 39 -5.29 9.38 3.14
N GLU A 40 -5.42 10.49 3.83
CA GLU A 40 -4.66 10.75 5.04
C GLU A 40 -5.50 11.32 6.19
N ASN A 41 -4.93 11.19 7.39
CA ASN A 41 -5.28 11.95 8.61
C ASN A 41 -6.70 11.75 9.15
N HIS A 42 -7.36 10.63 8.81
CA HIS A 42 -8.66 10.28 9.38
C HIS A 42 -8.66 8.84 9.90
N SER A 43 -9.39 8.64 10.99
CA SER A 43 -9.57 7.32 11.59
C SER A 43 -10.67 6.53 10.88
N PHE A 44 -10.65 5.20 11.07
CA PHE A 44 -11.68 4.30 10.59
C PHE A 44 -13.11 4.82 10.90
N ALA A 45 -13.35 5.24 12.14
CA ALA A 45 -14.67 5.70 12.57
C ALA A 45 -15.11 7.04 11.96
N GLN A 46 -14.19 7.82 11.40
CA GLN A 46 -14.52 9.08 10.73
C GLN A 46 -14.93 8.85 9.27
N ILE A 47 -14.49 7.75 8.66
CA ILE A 47 -14.68 7.45 7.23
C ILE A 47 -15.70 6.34 7.01
N ILE A 48 -15.55 5.20 7.71
CA ILE A 48 -16.42 4.04 7.46
C ILE A 48 -17.81 4.29 8.04
N ASP A 49 -18.83 4.03 7.23
CA ASP A 49 -20.24 4.32 7.46
C ASP A 49 -20.58 5.81 7.62
N SER A 50 -19.61 6.69 7.34
CA SER A 50 -19.84 8.13 7.33
C SER A 50 -20.62 8.57 6.07
N PRO A 51 -21.68 9.40 6.22
CA PRO A 51 -22.36 9.97 5.06
C PRO A 51 -21.50 10.99 4.29
N LEU A 52 -20.37 11.43 4.88
CA LEU A 52 -19.44 12.37 4.28
C LEU A 52 -18.47 11.71 3.29
N ALA A 53 -18.37 10.37 3.31
CA ALA A 53 -17.48 9.58 2.46
C ALA A 53 -18.24 8.48 1.69
N PRO A 54 -19.26 8.82 0.88
CA PRO A 54 -20.12 7.82 0.22
C PRO A 54 -19.36 6.97 -0.80
N TYR A 55 -18.39 7.54 -1.52
CA TYR A 55 -17.61 6.81 -2.51
C TYR A 55 -16.65 5.82 -1.86
N LEU A 56 -15.85 6.23 -0.87
CA LEU A 56 -14.99 5.35 -0.07
C LEU A 56 -15.79 4.20 0.55
N ASN A 57 -16.96 4.49 1.11
CA ASN A 57 -17.84 3.46 1.66
C ASN A 57 -18.38 2.52 0.57
N SER A 58 -18.58 2.99 -0.66
CA SER A 58 -18.96 2.13 -1.78
C SER A 58 -17.82 1.18 -2.16
N LEU A 59 -16.57 1.65 -2.15
CA LEU A 59 -15.39 0.83 -2.39
C LEU A 59 -15.21 -0.21 -1.29
N ALA A 60 -15.32 0.18 -0.03
CA ALA A 60 -15.24 -0.71 1.13
C ALA A 60 -16.25 -1.86 1.05
N ARG A 61 -17.48 -1.59 0.58
CA ARG A 61 -18.52 -2.63 0.39
C ARG A 61 -18.28 -3.55 -0.81
N LYS A 62 -17.52 -3.10 -1.82
CA LYS A 62 -17.23 -3.87 -3.04
C LYS A 62 -15.92 -4.65 -2.97
N GLY A 63 -15.03 -4.25 -2.08
CA GLY A 63 -13.69 -4.81 -1.93
C GLY A 63 -13.48 -5.49 -0.57
N ALA A 64 -12.23 -5.58 -0.17
CA ALA A 64 -11.82 -6.08 1.15
C ALA A 64 -11.56 -4.90 2.09
N LEU A 65 -12.34 -4.80 3.16
CA LEU A 65 -12.17 -3.80 4.21
C LEU A 65 -11.28 -4.35 5.33
N LEU A 66 -10.11 -3.75 5.54
CA LEU A 66 -9.20 -4.11 6.63
C LEU A 66 -9.63 -3.38 7.91
N THR A 67 -10.36 -4.07 8.78
CA THR A 67 -10.97 -3.46 9.99
C THR A 67 -9.98 -3.28 11.15
N ASN A 68 -8.75 -3.79 11.02
CA ASN A 68 -7.71 -3.74 12.05
C ASN A 68 -6.37 -3.30 11.45
N SER A 69 -6.39 -2.20 10.71
CA SER A 69 -5.21 -1.59 10.09
C SER A 69 -4.85 -0.30 10.80
N TYR A 70 -3.56 -0.11 11.10
CA TYR A 70 -3.07 1.03 11.87
C TYR A 70 -1.87 1.66 11.18
N GLY A 71 -1.71 2.97 11.35
CA GLY A 71 -0.43 3.63 11.10
C GLY A 71 0.65 3.08 12.05
N VAL A 72 1.91 3.07 11.60
CA VAL A 72 3.00 2.51 12.40
C VAL A 72 3.52 3.50 13.44
N THR A 73 3.35 4.81 13.21
CA THR A 73 3.84 5.88 14.07
C THR A 73 3.19 7.25 13.75
N HIS A 74 3.69 8.30 14.38
CA HIS A 74 3.42 9.71 14.10
C HIS A 74 4.74 10.49 13.99
N PRO A 75 4.80 11.58 13.19
CA PRO A 75 3.79 12.14 12.27
C PRO A 75 3.70 11.36 10.93
N SER A 76 3.14 12.02 9.90
CA SER A 76 2.83 11.39 8.60
C SER A 76 4.03 10.72 7.91
N GLN A 77 5.13 11.46 7.71
CA GLN A 77 6.23 11.03 6.81
C GLN A 77 6.80 9.64 7.11
N PRO A 78 7.10 9.24 8.35
CA PRO A 78 7.61 7.90 8.61
C PRO A 78 6.62 6.78 8.24
N ASN A 79 5.31 7.02 8.25
CA ASN A 79 4.32 6.03 7.77
C ASN A 79 4.41 5.84 6.26
N TYR A 80 4.52 6.92 5.50
CA TYR A 80 4.72 6.86 4.04
C TYR A 80 6.02 6.16 3.68
N ILE A 81 7.11 6.44 4.43
CA ILE A 81 8.40 5.75 4.26
C ILE A 81 8.23 4.26 4.58
N ALA A 82 7.58 3.90 5.68
CA ALA A 82 7.35 2.50 6.05
C ALA A 82 6.52 1.75 4.99
N LEU A 83 5.51 2.39 4.39
CA LEU A 83 4.73 1.82 3.29
C LEU A 83 5.60 1.54 2.06
N PHE A 84 6.56 2.42 1.76
CA PHE A 84 7.40 2.33 0.57
C PHE A 84 8.67 1.48 0.76
N ALA A 85 9.25 1.45 1.97
CA ALA A 85 10.51 0.79 2.25
C ALA A 85 10.40 -0.39 3.25
N GLY A 86 9.21 -0.63 3.82
CA GLY A 86 9.01 -1.69 4.82
C GLY A 86 9.47 -1.32 6.23
N SER A 87 10.10 -0.16 6.43
CA SER A 87 10.50 0.39 7.72
C SER A 87 10.52 1.92 7.69
N ILE A 88 10.54 2.55 8.86
CA ILE A 88 10.61 4.02 8.98
C ILE A 88 11.99 4.59 8.65
N GLU A 89 13.00 3.76 8.39
CA GLU A 89 14.39 4.13 8.06
C GLU A 89 15.02 5.13 9.06
N GLY A 90 14.64 5.02 10.34
CA GLY A 90 15.09 5.93 11.39
C GLY A 90 14.48 7.34 11.34
N VAL A 91 13.55 7.58 10.45
CA VAL A 91 12.84 8.87 10.31
C VAL A 91 11.74 8.95 11.36
N ASN A 92 11.81 9.96 12.23
CA ASN A 92 10.89 10.13 13.36
C ASN A 92 10.09 11.43 13.27
N GLY A 93 10.14 12.14 12.14
CA GLY A 93 9.47 13.42 11.95
C GLY A 93 9.26 13.76 10.49
N ASN A 94 8.60 14.88 10.23
CA ASN A 94 8.46 15.43 8.89
C ASN A 94 9.72 16.23 8.54
N THR A 95 10.67 15.60 7.86
CA THR A 95 11.97 16.18 7.52
C THR A 95 12.10 16.32 6.00
N CYS A 96 12.52 17.46 5.54
CA CYS A 96 12.81 17.71 4.14
C CYS A 96 13.98 18.70 4.00
N PRO A 97 14.93 18.42 3.10
CA PRO A 97 15.04 17.21 2.28
C PRO A 97 15.51 15.98 3.08
N LEU A 98 15.17 14.81 2.59
CA LEU A 98 15.73 13.52 3.02
C LEU A 98 16.43 12.86 1.83
N ALA A 99 17.50 12.07 2.12
CA ALA A 99 18.13 11.16 1.19
C ALA A 99 18.28 9.80 1.88
N LEU A 100 17.58 8.80 1.38
CA LEU A 100 17.54 7.45 1.91
C LEU A 100 18.21 6.47 0.93
N THR A 101 18.77 5.38 1.45
CA THR A 101 19.52 4.39 0.67
C THR A 101 19.05 2.96 0.84
N ALA A 102 18.14 2.71 1.77
CA ALA A 102 17.59 1.38 2.02
C ALA A 102 16.88 0.80 0.77
N PRO A 103 16.74 -0.52 0.66
CA PRO A 103 15.86 -1.13 -0.32
C PRO A 103 14.43 -0.57 -0.18
N ASN A 104 13.76 -0.43 -1.31
CA ASN A 104 12.43 0.15 -1.37
C ASN A 104 11.57 -0.57 -2.43
N LEU A 105 10.30 -0.25 -2.49
CA LEU A 105 9.36 -0.87 -3.41
C LEU A 105 9.82 -0.79 -4.87
N HIS A 106 10.32 0.38 -5.31
CA HIS A 106 10.84 0.55 -6.67
C HIS A 106 12.01 -0.42 -6.92
N SER A 107 13.01 -0.46 -6.03
CA SER A 107 14.17 -1.33 -6.22
C SER A 107 13.80 -2.82 -6.23
N THR A 108 12.84 -3.22 -5.41
CA THR A 108 12.33 -4.61 -5.36
C THR A 108 11.58 -4.98 -6.64
N LEU A 109 10.72 -4.09 -7.13
CA LEU A 109 9.99 -4.28 -8.39
C LEU A 109 10.95 -4.38 -9.59
N THR A 110 11.93 -3.49 -9.67
CA THR A 110 12.94 -3.47 -10.72
C THR A 110 13.75 -4.78 -10.76
N GLN A 111 14.15 -5.30 -9.58
CA GLN A 111 14.83 -6.59 -9.48
C GLN A 111 13.95 -7.77 -9.98
N ALA A 112 12.64 -7.64 -9.88
CA ALA A 112 11.67 -8.61 -10.39
C ALA A 112 11.28 -8.37 -11.86
N GLY A 113 11.89 -7.41 -12.55
CA GLY A 113 11.54 -7.03 -13.92
C GLY A 113 10.21 -6.30 -14.05
N GLN A 114 9.73 -5.70 -12.95
CA GLN A 114 8.48 -4.96 -12.86
C GLN A 114 8.73 -3.44 -12.78
N THR A 115 7.70 -2.65 -12.99
CA THR A 115 7.79 -1.20 -13.11
C THR A 115 7.01 -0.49 -12.00
N PHE A 116 7.44 0.72 -11.70
CA PHE A 116 6.83 1.60 -10.70
C PHE A 116 6.73 3.04 -11.24
N ALA A 117 5.71 3.77 -10.82
CA ALA A 117 5.70 5.24 -10.84
C ALA A 117 4.91 5.77 -9.65
N GLY A 118 5.36 6.90 -9.12
CA GLY A 118 4.65 7.72 -8.15
C GLY A 118 4.03 8.93 -8.84
N TYR A 119 2.76 9.17 -8.58
CA TYR A 119 2.00 10.31 -9.10
C TYR A 119 1.54 11.19 -7.94
N ALA A 120 1.96 12.44 -7.95
CA ALA A 120 1.63 13.38 -6.90
C ALA A 120 0.86 14.57 -7.47
N GLU A 121 -0.29 14.88 -6.86
CA GLU A 121 -1.05 16.07 -7.24
C GLU A 121 -0.28 17.33 -6.82
N ASP A 122 -0.31 18.33 -7.69
CA ASP A 122 0.44 19.61 -7.56
C ASP A 122 1.98 19.46 -7.55
N LEU A 123 2.54 18.30 -7.91
CA LEU A 123 3.98 18.22 -8.15
C LEU A 123 4.33 19.14 -9.32
N PRO A 124 5.30 20.09 -9.15
CA PRO A 124 5.53 21.14 -10.16
C PRO A 124 6.00 20.65 -11.53
N ALA A 125 6.75 19.56 -11.55
CA ALA A 125 7.29 18.96 -12.77
C ALA A 125 7.73 17.52 -12.50
N VAL A 126 7.92 16.73 -13.55
CA VAL A 126 8.52 15.40 -13.47
C VAL A 126 9.89 15.50 -12.75
N GLY A 127 10.07 14.68 -11.73
CA GLY A 127 11.31 14.62 -10.95
C GLY A 127 11.54 15.77 -9.97
N ALA A 128 10.57 16.67 -9.79
CA ALA A 128 10.71 17.76 -8.83
C ALA A 128 10.94 17.24 -7.40
N THR A 129 11.81 17.95 -6.65
CA THR A 129 12.24 17.55 -5.29
C THR A 129 11.89 18.60 -4.24
N ASP A 130 11.02 19.52 -4.59
CA ASP A 130 10.55 20.58 -3.71
C ASP A 130 9.95 19.98 -2.42
N CYS A 131 10.19 20.64 -1.29
CA CYS A 131 9.59 20.23 -0.02
C CYS A 131 8.11 20.56 0.05
N VAL A 132 7.73 21.68 -0.55
CA VAL A 132 6.36 22.19 -0.65
C VAL A 132 6.23 22.97 -1.96
N ALA A 133 5.11 22.81 -2.65
CA ALA A 133 4.73 23.62 -3.81
C ALA A 133 3.20 23.75 -3.83
N GLY A 134 2.67 24.91 -3.51
CA GLY A 134 1.23 25.08 -3.33
C GLY A 134 0.68 24.13 -2.27
N SER A 135 -0.21 23.24 -2.66
CA SER A 135 -0.76 22.20 -1.76
C SER A 135 0.00 20.87 -1.82
N TYR A 136 1.01 20.73 -2.69
CA TYR A 136 1.91 19.59 -2.67
C TYR A 136 2.79 19.59 -1.44
N ALA A 137 3.01 18.40 -0.85
CA ALA A 137 3.97 18.23 0.24
C ALA A 137 4.77 16.93 0.05
N ARG A 138 6.10 17.06 -0.08
CA ARG A 138 7.03 15.94 -0.27
C ARG A 138 6.96 14.91 0.86
N LYS A 139 6.57 15.31 2.06
CA LYS A 139 6.42 14.41 3.21
C LYS A 139 5.44 13.25 2.96
N HIS A 140 4.50 13.41 2.02
CA HIS A 140 3.54 12.39 1.61
C HIS A 140 4.00 11.59 0.37
N ASN A 141 5.12 11.96 -0.23
CA ASN A 141 5.65 11.35 -1.45
C ASN A 141 6.98 10.63 -1.15
N PRO A 142 6.93 9.39 -0.61
CA PRO A 142 8.11 8.73 -0.06
C PRO A 142 9.21 8.46 -1.09
N TRP A 143 8.85 8.11 -2.33
CA TRP A 143 9.81 7.74 -3.40
C TRP A 143 10.81 8.85 -3.72
N VAL A 144 10.44 10.12 -3.53
CA VAL A 144 11.30 11.27 -3.80
C VAL A 144 12.58 11.25 -2.94
N ASN A 145 12.52 10.60 -1.76
CA ASN A 145 13.65 10.54 -0.84
C ASN A 145 14.78 9.59 -1.32
N TRP A 146 14.57 8.85 -2.41
CA TRP A 146 15.57 8.01 -3.06
C TRP A 146 16.04 8.53 -4.43
N GLN A 147 15.54 9.66 -4.94
CA GLN A 147 15.93 10.18 -6.26
C GLN A 147 17.42 10.53 -6.36
N SER A 148 18.01 11.01 -5.28
CA SER A 148 19.46 11.33 -5.22
C SER A 148 20.30 10.23 -4.56
N SER A 149 19.72 9.08 -4.31
CA SER A 149 20.41 7.97 -3.66
C SER A 149 21.45 7.34 -4.60
N PRO A 150 22.64 6.97 -4.13
CA PRO A 150 23.62 6.26 -4.93
C PRO A 150 23.26 4.78 -5.16
N ILE A 151 22.36 4.22 -4.36
CA ILE A 151 21.87 2.84 -4.45
C ILE A 151 20.36 2.83 -4.22
N ASN A 152 19.66 1.83 -4.75
CA ASN A 152 18.21 1.72 -4.68
C ASN A 152 17.48 2.98 -5.18
N THR A 153 18.09 3.65 -6.15
CA THR A 153 17.62 4.93 -6.70
C THR A 153 16.23 4.78 -7.31
N VAL A 154 15.37 5.74 -7.04
CA VAL A 154 14.15 5.97 -7.81
C VAL A 154 14.48 6.99 -8.91
N PRO A 155 14.40 6.64 -10.19
CA PRO A 155 14.63 7.58 -11.28
C PRO A 155 13.70 8.80 -11.20
N SER A 156 14.20 9.96 -11.54
CA SER A 156 13.36 11.18 -11.55
C SER A 156 12.15 11.07 -12.49
N GLY A 157 12.26 10.29 -13.57
CA GLY A 157 11.16 10.02 -14.49
C GLY A 157 10.00 9.24 -13.90
N ASP A 158 10.20 8.60 -12.74
CA ASP A 158 9.17 7.84 -12.03
C ASP A 158 8.48 8.65 -10.92
N ASN A 159 8.90 9.90 -10.73
CA ASN A 159 8.24 10.89 -9.87
C ASN A 159 7.49 11.89 -10.76
N ARG A 160 6.18 11.76 -10.87
CA ARG A 160 5.36 12.43 -11.87
C ARG A 160 4.27 13.28 -11.26
N PRO A 161 3.91 14.40 -11.87
CA PRO A 161 2.66 15.10 -11.56
C PRO A 161 1.46 14.16 -11.79
N PHE A 162 0.40 14.31 -11.01
CA PHE A 162 -0.82 13.51 -11.19
C PHE A 162 -1.48 13.75 -12.56
N THR A 163 -1.24 14.90 -13.18
CA THR A 163 -1.68 15.19 -14.56
C THR A 163 -1.09 14.23 -15.60
N ASP A 164 0.00 13.53 -15.27
CA ASP A 164 0.60 12.50 -16.13
C ASP A 164 0.03 11.10 -15.87
N PHE A 165 -0.95 10.96 -14.97
CA PHE A 165 -1.58 9.67 -14.72
C PHE A 165 -2.32 9.22 -15.98
N PRO A 166 -2.05 7.99 -16.49
CA PRO A 166 -2.59 7.55 -17.77
C PRO A 166 -4.12 7.46 -17.77
N THR A 167 -4.74 7.94 -18.82
CA THR A 167 -6.17 7.69 -19.09
C THR A 167 -6.43 6.32 -19.72
N ASP A 168 -5.41 5.75 -20.38
CA ASP A 168 -5.40 4.35 -20.82
C ASP A 168 -4.70 3.51 -19.75
N PHE A 169 -5.46 2.79 -18.96
CA PHE A 169 -4.94 2.00 -17.84
C PHE A 169 -4.09 0.80 -18.27
N HIS A 170 -4.13 0.39 -19.54
CA HIS A 170 -3.21 -0.62 -20.04
C HIS A 170 -1.75 -0.13 -20.14
N THR A 171 -1.53 1.17 -20.03
CA THR A 171 -0.19 1.79 -20.05
C THR A 171 0.36 2.07 -18.65
N LEU A 172 -0.37 1.73 -17.60
CA LEU A 172 0.10 1.88 -16.23
C LEU A 172 1.36 1.05 -15.96
N PRO A 173 2.26 1.50 -15.09
CA PRO A 173 3.29 0.63 -14.54
C PRO A 173 2.67 -0.52 -13.72
N THR A 174 3.47 -1.53 -13.41
CA THR A 174 3.01 -2.66 -12.59
C THR A 174 2.47 -2.18 -11.23
N VAL A 175 3.14 -1.21 -10.61
CA VAL A 175 2.65 -0.55 -9.40
C VAL A 175 2.69 0.95 -9.57
N SER A 176 1.58 1.60 -9.31
CA SER A 176 1.43 3.05 -9.24
C SER A 176 1.06 3.47 -7.82
N MET A 177 1.77 4.45 -7.25
CA MET A 177 1.32 5.13 -6.04
C MET A 177 0.78 6.50 -6.41
N VAL A 178 -0.42 6.83 -5.94
CA VAL A 178 -1.09 8.10 -6.20
C VAL A 178 -1.31 8.81 -4.87
N VAL A 179 -0.83 10.05 -4.78
CA VAL A 179 -0.95 10.87 -3.59
C VAL A 179 -1.61 12.18 -3.97
N PRO A 180 -2.83 12.44 -3.46
CA PRO A 180 -3.47 13.74 -3.61
C PRO A 180 -2.67 14.85 -2.93
N ASN A 181 -2.94 16.10 -3.26
CA ASN A 181 -2.40 17.22 -2.51
C ASN A 181 -3.00 17.32 -1.09
N GLN A 182 -2.41 18.11 -0.20
CA GLN A 182 -2.84 18.18 1.20
C GLN A 182 -4.28 18.72 1.42
N LEU A 183 -4.93 19.22 0.41
CA LEU A 183 -6.34 19.56 0.48
C LEU A 183 -7.21 18.34 0.15
N ASN A 184 -6.85 17.62 -0.89
CA ASN A 184 -7.64 16.51 -1.43
C ASN A 184 -7.36 15.18 -0.72
N ASP A 185 -6.19 15.04 -0.07
CA ASP A 185 -5.87 13.88 0.78
C ASP A 185 -6.54 13.92 2.17
N MET A 186 -7.41 14.87 2.42
CA MET A 186 -8.11 15.13 3.70
C MET A 186 -7.22 15.68 4.82
N HIS A 187 -5.94 16.01 4.59
CA HIS A 187 -5.06 16.53 5.64
C HIS A 187 -5.43 17.96 6.06
N ASN A 188 -5.52 18.88 5.09
CA ASN A 188 -5.73 20.29 5.35
C ASN A 188 -7.20 20.69 5.27
N GLY A 189 -7.60 21.60 6.16
CA GLY A 189 -8.96 22.10 6.25
C GLY A 189 -9.64 21.66 7.55
N LYS A 190 -10.96 21.71 7.57
CA LYS A 190 -11.80 21.31 8.70
C LYS A 190 -12.82 20.27 8.28
N ASP A 191 -13.22 19.41 9.19
CA ASP A 191 -14.38 18.54 9.00
C ASP A 191 -15.66 19.38 9.11
N PRO A 192 -16.68 19.06 8.30
CA PRO A 192 -16.81 17.91 7.39
C PRO A 192 -16.17 18.09 6.00
N GLU A 193 -15.89 19.34 5.59
CA GLU A 193 -15.58 19.70 4.20
C GLU A 193 -14.33 18.99 3.63
N ARG A 194 -13.32 18.70 4.46
CA ARG A 194 -12.12 18.01 3.97
C ARG A 194 -12.38 16.54 3.66
N ILE A 195 -13.25 15.86 4.42
CA ILE A 195 -13.65 14.47 4.15
C ILE A 195 -14.45 14.42 2.85
N GLU A 196 -15.46 15.29 2.71
CA GLU A 196 -16.28 15.35 1.50
C GLU A 196 -15.44 15.64 0.26
N ARG A 197 -14.44 16.52 0.38
CA ARG A 197 -13.55 16.86 -0.73
C ARG A 197 -12.66 15.69 -1.15
N GLY A 198 -12.03 14.99 -0.21
CA GLY A 198 -11.20 13.83 -0.53
C GLY A 198 -12.01 12.68 -1.11
N ASP A 199 -13.19 12.40 -0.57
CA ASP A 199 -14.11 11.40 -1.12
C ASP A 199 -14.53 11.73 -2.56
N HIS A 200 -14.81 13.00 -2.83
CA HIS A 200 -15.15 13.48 -4.18
C HIS A 200 -13.94 13.38 -5.13
N TRP A 201 -12.76 13.79 -4.66
CA TRP A 201 -11.53 13.71 -5.48
C TRP A 201 -11.24 12.27 -5.89
N LEU A 202 -11.41 11.32 -4.98
CA LEU A 202 -11.19 9.90 -5.28
C LEU A 202 -12.23 9.35 -6.29
N GLN A 203 -13.41 9.93 -6.35
CA GLN A 203 -14.48 9.53 -7.27
C GLN A 203 -14.24 10.00 -8.71
N THR A 204 -13.55 11.13 -8.91
CA THR A 204 -13.35 11.78 -10.21
C THR A 204 -12.11 11.27 -10.94
#